data_4911d17c2f80cbb82b3a2defdcee713f
#
_entry.id   4911d17c2f80cbb82b3a2defdcee713f
#
_cell.length_a   1.000
_cell.length_b   1.000
_cell.length_c   1.000
_cell.angle_alpha   90.00
_cell.angle_beta   90.00
_cell.angle_gamma   90.00
#
_symmetry.space_group_name_H-M   'P 1'
#
loop_
_entity.id
_entity.type
_entity.pdbx_description
1 polymer ?
#
loop_
_entity_poly.entity_id
_entity_poly.type
_entity_poly.pdbx_seq_one_letter_code
_entity_poly.pdbx_strand_id
1 'polypeptide(L)'
;LEGSSDSHYAIAFAHQAHRLGYDAVIVHFRGCGGVDNTSELDYNAGDTAEAVHMFDLLKTQYGYSRIVASGVSLGANMLARYMGEQGDAAACEAAVVISAPVDLTTSAKAMHRFVAKRVYTPYLLNPLLQKALKKVDEPALINALKNIKMIDEFDELYTAPRHGFGTGANYYIQASALPVLKNITKPTLIITAKDDPFLGILATQADVSPCVRLLYSQHGGHVGFVQLQNKKLNVNWLPSTSFKFF
;
A
#
# COMPACT_ATOMS: atom_id res chain seq x y z
N LEU A 1 1.37 -3.16 4.76
CA LEU A 1 1.28 -3.01 6.21
C LEU A 1 2.67 -3.00 6.83
N GLU A 2 2.94 -2.11 7.79
CA GLU A 2 4.14 -2.04 8.63
C GLU A 2 5.47 -1.89 7.88
N GLY A 3 5.47 -1.48 6.62
CA GLY A 3 6.68 -1.22 5.85
C GLY A 3 7.40 0.05 6.32
N SER A 4 8.75 0.05 6.19
CA SER A 4 9.59 1.18 6.54
C SER A 4 10.73 1.37 5.52
N SER A 5 11.57 2.38 5.74
CA SER A 5 12.81 2.59 4.98
C SER A 5 13.77 1.40 5.03
N ASP A 6 13.66 0.55 6.05
CA ASP A 6 14.48 -0.66 6.20
C ASP A 6 13.93 -1.85 5.38
N SER A 7 12.76 -1.70 4.77
CA SER A 7 12.20 -2.73 3.91
C SER A 7 13.08 -2.93 2.67
N HIS A 8 13.34 -4.20 2.30
CA HIS A 8 14.22 -4.54 1.17
C HIS A 8 13.82 -3.85 -0.13
N TYR A 9 12.52 -3.70 -0.41
CA TYR A 9 12.03 -3.00 -1.59
C TYR A 9 12.29 -1.48 -1.50
N ALA A 10 12.11 -0.86 -0.33
CA ALA A 10 12.36 0.56 -0.13
C ALA A 10 13.85 0.90 -0.39
N ILE A 11 14.76 0.09 0.17
CA ILE A 11 16.20 0.21 -0.07
C ILE A 11 16.53 0.04 -1.56
N ALA A 12 15.93 -0.96 -2.23
CA ALA A 12 16.18 -1.21 -3.65
C ALA A 12 15.69 -0.05 -4.54
N PHE A 13 14.53 0.54 -4.23
CA PHE A 13 14.01 1.72 -4.92
C PHE A 13 14.88 2.95 -4.69
N ALA A 14 15.27 3.24 -3.44
CA ALA A 14 16.14 4.35 -3.10
C ALA A 14 17.51 4.25 -3.80
N HIS A 15 18.09 3.05 -3.82
CA HIS A 15 19.35 2.80 -4.51
C HIS A 15 19.23 3.01 -6.03
N GLN A 16 18.14 2.55 -6.64
CA GLN A 16 17.90 2.75 -8.07
C GLN A 16 17.64 4.22 -8.40
N ALA A 17 16.89 4.95 -7.56
CA ALA A 17 16.68 6.39 -7.68
C ALA A 17 17.99 7.14 -7.68
N HIS A 18 18.82 6.89 -6.68
CA HIS A 18 20.14 7.53 -6.58
C HIS A 18 21.02 7.28 -7.82
N ARG A 19 21.06 6.03 -8.32
CA ARG A 19 21.83 5.70 -9.54
C ARG A 19 21.38 6.46 -10.79
N LEU A 20 20.13 6.90 -10.82
CA LEU A 20 19.53 7.63 -11.94
C LEU A 20 19.48 9.15 -11.70
N GLY A 21 20.06 9.64 -10.59
CA GLY A 21 20.12 11.07 -10.28
C GLY A 21 18.81 11.62 -9.69
N TYR A 22 17.95 10.76 -9.13
CA TYR A 22 16.77 11.20 -8.40
C TYR A 22 17.07 11.30 -6.90
N ASP A 23 16.44 12.25 -6.24
CA ASP A 23 16.28 12.22 -4.79
C ASP A 23 15.20 11.19 -4.42
N ALA A 24 15.43 10.42 -3.35
CA ALA A 24 14.48 9.41 -2.87
C ALA A 24 13.91 9.84 -1.52
N VAL A 25 12.59 9.99 -1.47
CA VAL A 25 11.86 10.25 -0.22
C VAL A 25 11.00 9.03 0.10
N ILE A 26 11.23 8.40 1.24
CA ILE A 26 10.47 7.25 1.71
C ILE A 26 9.50 7.73 2.78
N VAL A 27 8.21 7.69 2.44
CA VAL A 27 7.13 8.07 3.35
C VAL A 27 6.71 6.86 4.17
N HIS A 28 6.62 7.02 5.48
CA HIS A 28 6.11 5.99 6.39
C HIS A 28 4.67 6.29 6.77
N PHE A 29 3.86 5.26 6.86
CA PHE A 29 2.59 5.37 7.57
C PHE A 29 2.83 5.71 9.05
N ARG A 30 1.88 6.37 9.67
CA ARG A 30 1.93 6.74 11.11
C ARG A 30 2.28 5.53 11.98
N GLY A 31 3.28 5.69 12.86
CA GLY A 31 3.76 4.62 13.72
C GLY A 31 4.58 3.52 13.03
N CYS A 32 4.92 3.68 11.73
CA CYS A 32 5.89 2.85 11.04
C CYS A 32 7.23 3.58 10.95
N GLY A 33 8.35 2.87 10.77
CA GLY A 33 9.66 3.51 10.67
C GLY A 33 10.33 3.86 12.02
N GLY A 34 9.91 3.22 13.11
CA GLY A 34 10.61 3.31 14.41
C GLY A 34 10.18 4.50 15.29
N VAL A 35 9.25 5.32 14.85
CA VAL A 35 8.69 6.43 15.65
C VAL A 35 7.27 6.07 16.08
N ASP A 36 6.99 6.17 17.38
CA ASP A 36 5.65 5.92 17.89
C ASP A 36 4.66 6.99 17.37
N ASN A 37 3.48 6.54 17.02
CA ASN A 37 2.38 7.42 16.63
C ASN A 37 1.72 8.04 17.86
N THR A 38 1.89 9.36 18.04
CA THR A 38 1.28 10.13 19.13
C THR A 38 -0.13 10.64 18.81
N SER A 39 -0.60 10.50 17.56
CA SER A 39 -1.95 10.86 17.17
C SER A 39 -2.95 9.80 17.70
N GLU A 40 -4.20 10.22 17.94
CA GLU A 40 -5.27 9.28 18.30
C GLU A 40 -5.55 8.26 17.21
N LEU A 41 -5.51 8.70 15.95
CA LEU A 41 -5.79 7.85 14.79
C LEU A 41 -4.51 7.19 14.29
N ASP A 42 -4.61 5.91 13.99
CA ASP A 42 -3.59 5.18 13.26
C ASP A 42 -3.79 5.35 11.75
N TYR A 43 -2.92 4.77 10.94
CA TYR A 43 -3.10 4.80 9.49
C TYR A 43 -4.20 3.84 9.05
N ASN A 44 -4.81 4.11 7.91
CA ASN A 44 -5.73 3.21 7.22
C ASN A 44 -5.48 3.20 5.70
N ALA A 45 -6.07 2.24 5.00
CA ALA A 45 -5.84 2.03 3.57
C ALA A 45 -6.41 3.14 2.67
N GLY A 46 -7.37 3.93 3.19
CA GLY A 46 -8.07 4.97 2.44
C GLY A 46 -7.62 6.39 2.76
N ASP A 47 -6.59 6.57 3.59
CA ASP A 47 -6.16 7.90 4.07
C ASP A 47 -5.32 8.64 3.01
N THR A 48 -5.98 9.09 1.95
CA THR A 48 -5.33 9.86 0.88
C THR A 48 -4.99 11.29 1.28
N ALA A 49 -5.57 11.80 2.38
CA ALA A 49 -5.23 13.13 2.90
C ALA A 49 -3.76 13.21 3.35
N GLU A 50 -3.20 12.11 3.88
CA GLU A 50 -1.76 12.06 4.17
C GLU A 50 -0.91 12.14 2.90
N ALA A 51 -1.32 11.47 1.83
CA ALA A 51 -0.62 11.58 0.55
C ALA A 51 -0.67 13.01 -0.01
N VAL A 52 -1.83 13.68 0.04
CA VAL A 52 -1.98 15.09 -0.33
C VAL A 52 -1.00 15.95 0.47
N HIS A 53 -1.00 15.82 1.79
CA HIS A 53 -0.13 16.59 2.67
C HIS A 53 1.36 16.36 2.36
N MET A 54 1.77 15.12 2.16
CA MET A 54 3.16 14.78 1.87
C MET A 54 3.62 15.35 0.52
N PHE A 55 2.79 15.27 -0.52
CA PHE A 55 3.13 15.85 -1.81
C PHE A 55 3.17 17.39 -1.76
N ASP A 56 2.25 18.01 -1.03
CA ASP A 56 2.27 19.46 -0.82
C ASP A 56 3.55 19.89 -0.09
N LEU A 57 3.93 19.19 0.97
CA LEU A 57 5.17 19.43 1.69
C LEU A 57 6.40 19.34 0.78
N LEU A 58 6.48 18.31 -0.07
CA LEU A 58 7.58 18.16 -1.03
C LEU A 58 7.66 19.32 -2.01
N LYS A 59 6.54 19.84 -2.47
CA LYS A 59 6.49 20.98 -3.40
C LYS A 59 6.77 22.32 -2.71
N THR A 60 6.10 22.57 -1.59
CA THR A 60 6.11 23.91 -0.97
C THR A 60 7.29 24.12 -0.06
N GLN A 61 7.70 23.13 0.73
CA GLN A 61 8.77 23.25 1.69
C GLN A 61 10.12 22.78 1.13
N TYR A 62 10.14 21.72 0.33
CA TYR A 62 11.37 21.16 -0.23
C TYR A 62 11.65 21.60 -1.67
N GLY A 63 10.70 22.30 -2.33
CA GLY A 63 10.90 22.91 -3.65
C GLY A 63 10.96 21.93 -4.82
N TYR A 64 10.49 20.69 -4.66
CA TYR A 64 10.46 19.74 -5.77
C TYR A 64 9.38 20.12 -6.78
N SER A 65 9.79 20.45 -8.00
CA SER A 65 8.89 20.78 -9.12
C SER A 65 8.38 19.54 -9.83
N ARG A 66 9.16 18.46 -9.86
CA ARG A 66 8.84 17.19 -10.53
C ARG A 66 8.89 16.04 -9.54
N ILE A 67 7.80 15.32 -9.43
CA ILE A 67 7.65 14.21 -8.50
C ILE A 67 7.07 13.01 -9.25
N VAL A 68 7.68 11.85 -9.07
CA VAL A 68 7.13 10.55 -9.45
C VAL A 68 6.97 9.71 -8.19
N ALA A 69 5.96 8.85 -8.14
CA ALA A 69 5.64 8.12 -6.93
C ALA A 69 5.56 6.62 -7.15
N SER A 70 6.04 5.84 -6.18
CA SER A 70 5.83 4.39 -6.13
C SER A 70 5.18 4.01 -4.81
N GLY A 71 4.12 3.20 -4.87
CA GLY A 71 3.48 2.61 -3.71
C GLY A 71 3.58 1.08 -3.74
N VAL A 72 3.68 0.46 -2.57
CA VAL A 72 3.76 -0.99 -2.43
C VAL A 72 2.66 -1.49 -1.49
N SER A 73 1.94 -2.54 -1.87
CA SER A 73 0.91 -3.17 -1.04
C SER A 73 -0.17 -2.16 -0.60
N LEU A 74 -0.40 -1.98 0.69
CA LEU A 74 -1.37 -1.00 1.21
C LEU A 74 -1.04 0.43 0.76
N GLY A 75 0.25 0.80 0.72
CA GLY A 75 0.70 2.09 0.19
C GLY A 75 0.44 2.24 -1.31
N ALA A 76 0.39 1.14 -2.06
CA ALA A 76 -0.01 1.14 -3.46
C ALA A 76 -1.52 1.37 -3.62
N ASN A 77 -2.35 0.78 -2.75
CA ASN A 77 -3.79 1.08 -2.74
C ASN A 77 -4.04 2.56 -2.44
N MET A 78 -3.39 3.10 -1.41
CA MET A 78 -3.49 4.53 -1.08
C MET A 78 -3.04 5.43 -2.24
N LEU A 79 -1.90 5.11 -2.88
CA LEU A 79 -1.40 5.88 -4.03
C LEU A 79 -2.36 5.81 -5.22
N ALA A 80 -2.89 4.63 -5.54
CA ALA A 80 -3.87 4.46 -6.62
C ALA A 80 -5.16 5.24 -6.36
N ARG A 81 -5.65 5.24 -5.12
CA ARG A 81 -6.78 6.08 -4.71
C ARG A 81 -6.47 7.56 -4.87
N TYR A 82 -5.34 8.01 -4.33
CA TYR A 82 -4.88 9.39 -4.46
C TYR A 82 -4.87 9.83 -5.93
N MET A 83 -4.30 9.01 -6.81
CA MET A 83 -4.26 9.32 -8.25
C MET A 83 -5.65 9.43 -8.87
N GLY A 84 -6.58 8.56 -8.49
CA GLY A 84 -7.96 8.57 -8.99
C GLY A 84 -8.81 9.68 -8.38
N GLU A 85 -8.62 10.02 -7.11
CA GLU A 85 -9.35 11.08 -6.42
C GLU A 85 -8.87 12.47 -6.85
N GLN A 86 -7.58 12.65 -7.09
CA GLN A 86 -7.01 13.93 -7.49
C GLN A 86 -7.04 14.16 -9.01
N GLY A 87 -7.06 13.12 -9.81
CA GLY A 87 -7.05 13.24 -11.26
C GLY A 87 -5.95 14.19 -11.76
N ASP A 88 -6.30 15.22 -12.50
CA ASP A 88 -5.36 16.23 -13.02
C ASP A 88 -4.65 17.03 -11.92
N ALA A 89 -5.27 17.17 -10.75
CA ALA A 89 -4.68 17.86 -9.60
C ALA A 89 -3.63 17.03 -8.85
N ALA A 90 -3.46 15.74 -9.16
CA ALA A 90 -2.43 14.92 -8.53
C ALA A 90 -1.06 15.59 -8.64
N ALA A 91 -0.33 15.64 -7.52
CA ALA A 91 0.93 16.38 -7.44
C ALA A 91 2.10 15.66 -8.13
N CYS A 92 2.03 14.34 -8.28
CA CYS A 92 3.04 13.56 -9.03
C CYS A 92 2.68 13.45 -10.52
N GLU A 93 3.71 13.44 -11.36
CA GLU A 93 3.58 13.36 -12.82
C GLU A 93 3.26 11.95 -13.31
N ALA A 94 3.74 10.94 -12.58
CA ALA A 94 3.50 9.53 -12.87
C ALA A 94 3.52 8.70 -11.58
N ALA A 95 2.84 7.55 -11.60
CA ALA A 95 2.79 6.65 -10.46
C ALA A 95 3.05 5.19 -10.85
N VAL A 96 3.70 4.43 -9.96
CA VAL A 96 3.82 2.97 -10.05
C VAL A 96 3.18 2.34 -8.81
N VAL A 97 2.18 1.53 -9.04
CA VAL A 97 1.31 0.88 -8.04
C VAL A 97 1.65 -0.61 -8.03
N ILE A 98 2.27 -1.09 -6.95
CA ILE A 98 2.87 -2.42 -6.88
C ILE A 98 2.11 -3.29 -5.90
N SER A 99 1.57 -4.42 -6.38
CA SER A 99 0.88 -5.43 -5.56
C SER A 99 -0.21 -4.82 -4.67
N ALA A 100 -0.98 -3.88 -5.24
CA ALA A 100 -2.03 -3.17 -4.52
C ALA A 100 -3.24 -4.09 -4.27
N PRO A 101 -3.74 -4.19 -3.05
CA PRO A 101 -5.05 -4.77 -2.76
C PRO A 101 -6.17 -3.79 -3.19
N VAL A 102 -6.32 -3.60 -4.52
CA VAL A 102 -7.24 -2.61 -5.08
C VAL A 102 -8.70 -2.83 -4.69
N ASP A 103 -9.06 -4.06 -4.37
CA ASP A 103 -10.31 -4.45 -3.71
C ASP A 103 -9.98 -5.08 -2.35
N LEU A 104 -10.17 -4.30 -1.29
CA LEU A 104 -9.85 -4.72 0.06
C LEU A 104 -10.76 -5.83 0.57
N THR A 105 -12.02 -5.86 0.13
CA THR A 105 -12.98 -6.91 0.53
C THR A 105 -12.52 -8.29 0.07
N THR A 106 -12.11 -8.42 -1.17
CA THR A 106 -11.64 -9.71 -1.70
C THR A 106 -10.24 -10.05 -1.23
N SER A 107 -9.40 -9.03 -0.99
CA SER A 107 -8.06 -9.22 -0.44
C SER A 107 -8.09 -9.67 1.03
N ALA A 108 -8.99 -9.12 1.85
CA ALA A 108 -9.23 -9.62 3.21
C ALA A 108 -9.66 -11.09 3.20
N LYS A 109 -10.56 -11.48 2.28
CA LYS A 109 -10.94 -12.89 2.09
C LYS A 109 -9.76 -13.76 1.66
N ALA A 110 -8.85 -13.24 0.82
CA ALA A 110 -7.65 -13.98 0.40
C ALA A 110 -6.72 -14.29 1.57
N MET A 111 -6.67 -13.43 2.60
CA MET A 111 -5.89 -13.65 3.82
C MET A 111 -6.38 -14.85 4.65
N HIS A 112 -7.59 -15.35 4.42
CA HIS A 112 -8.09 -16.58 5.04
C HIS A 112 -7.57 -17.87 4.39
N ARG A 113 -6.90 -17.77 3.23
CA ARG A 113 -6.26 -18.94 2.59
C ARG A 113 -5.19 -19.54 3.50
N PHE A 114 -4.99 -20.84 3.43
CA PHE A 114 -4.16 -21.62 4.37
C PHE A 114 -2.78 -21.01 4.65
N VAL A 115 -2.02 -20.68 3.61
CA VAL A 115 -0.65 -20.13 3.76
C VAL A 115 -0.71 -18.70 4.29
N ALA A 116 -1.59 -17.85 3.76
CA ALA A 116 -1.74 -16.47 4.20
C ALA A 116 -2.11 -16.41 5.68
N LYS A 117 -3.10 -17.20 6.09
CA LYS A 117 -3.57 -17.25 7.47
C LYS A 117 -2.50 -17.70 8.47
N ARG A 118 -1.68 -18.69 8.12
CA ARG A 118 -0.72 -19.30 9.08
C ARG A 118 0.64 -18.60 9.12
N VAL A 119 1.06 -18.02 8.02
CA VAL A 119 2.40 -17.43 7.90
C VAL A 119 2.34 -15.91 7.94
N TYR A 120 1.53 -15.31 7.08
CA TYR A 120 1.56 -13.86 6.89
C TYR A 120 0.66 -13.10 7.86
N THR A 121 -0.53 -13.63 8.17
CA THR A 121 -1.47 -12.95 9.08
C THR A 121 -0.83 -12.67 10.45
N PRO A 122 -0.19 -13.62 11.14
CA PRO A 122 0.45 -13.32 12.42
C PRO A 122 1.57 -12.28 12.30
N TYR A 123 2.36 -12.34 11.22
CA TYR A 123 3.42 -11.37 10.97
C TYR A 123 2.90 -9.93 10.81
N LEU A 124 1.76 -9.76 10.14
CA LEU A 124 1.15 -8.45 9.92
C LEU A 124 0.28 -7.99 11.10
N LEU A 125 -0.45 -8.90 11.73
CA LEU A 125 -1.41 -8.60 12.78
C LEU A 125 -0.73 -8.23 14.11
N ASN A 126 0.36 -8.92 14.47
CA ASN A 126 0.99 -8.70 15.77
C ASN A 126 1.48 -7.26 16.00
N PRO A 127 2.18 -6.59 15.05
CA PRO A 127 2.55 -5.19 15.22
C PRO A 127 1.34 -4.25 15.33
N LEU A 128 0.27 -4.50 14.55
CA LEU A 128 -0.98 -3.72 14.64
C LEU A 128 -1.59 -3.83 16.02
N LEU A 129 -1.69 -5.05 16.56
CA LEU A 129 -2.22 -5.29 17.91
C LEU A 129 -1.40 -4.60 18.99
N GLN A 130 -0.06 -4.68 18.90
CA GLN A 130 0.81 -4.03 19.87
C GLN A 130 0.60 -2.50 19.90
N LYS A 131 0.40 -1.89 18.74
CA LYS A 131 0.11 -0.45 18.63
C LYS A 131 -1.27 -0.11 19.16
N ALA A 132 -2.28 -0.85 18.75
CA ALA A 132 -3.66 -0.64 19.18
C ALA A 132 -3.82 -0.77 20.70
N LEU A 133 -3.20 -1.79 21.30
CA LEU A 133 -3.27 -2.02 22.75
C LEU A 133 -2.58 -0.93 23.59
N LYS A 134 -1.71 -0.10 23.01
CA LYS A 134 -1.16 1.09 23.67
C LYS A 134 -2.15 2.26 23.75
N LYS A 135 -3.23 2.22 22.97
CA LYS A 135 -4.18 3.33 22.76
C LYS A 135 -5.60 3.02 23.22
N VAL A 136 -5.81 1.84 23.79
CA VAL A 136 -7.13 1.38 24.24
C VAL A 136 -7.10 1.15 25.74
N ASP A 137 -8.00 1.82 26.46
CA ASP A 137 -8.13 1.68 27.92
C ASP A 137 -9.36 0.84 28.31
N GLU A 138 -10.29 0.59 27.39
CA GLU A 138 -11.51 -0.16 27.66
C GLU A 138 -11.22 -1.67 27.81
N PRO A 139 -11.48 -2.28 29.00
CA PRO A 139 -11.12 -3.67 29.24
C PRO A 139 -11.80 -4.67 28.29
N ALA A 140 -13.06 -4.40 27.90
CA ALA A 140 -13.80 -5.26 26.97
C ALA A 140 -13.13 -5.29 25.58
N LEU A 141 -12.73 -4.12 25.05
CA LEU A 141 -12.07 -4.02 23.76
C LEU A 141 -10.66 -4.61 23.81
N ILE A 142 -9.91 -4.37 24.89
CA ILE A 142 -8.59 -5.00 25.11
C ILE A 142 -8.70 -6.53 25.06
N ASN A 143 -9.70 -7.09 25.75
CA ASN A 143 -9.92 -8.54 25.75
C ASN A 143 -10.32 -9.05 24.36
N ALA A 144 -11.19 -8.35 23.65
CA ALA A 144 -11.58 -8.68 22.28
C ALA A 144 -10.36 -8.69 21.34
N LEU A 145 -9.55 -7.62 21.32
CA LEU A 145 -8.35 -7.49 20.51
C LEU A 145 -7.31 -8.60 20.77
N LYS A 146 -7.13 -9.01 22.03
CA LYS A 146 -6.19 -10.09 22.38
C LYS A 146 -6.62 -11.47 21.85
N ASN A 147 -7.89 -11.65 21.48
CA ASN A 147 -8.44 -12.93 21.04
C ASN A 147 -8.57 -13.05 19.51
N ILE A 148 -8.47 -11.96 18.75
CA ILE A 148 -8.56 -12.02 17.29
C ILE A 148 -7.41 -12.79 16.66
N LYS A 149 -7.66 -13.34 15.48
CA LYS A 149 -6.74 -14.17 14.72
C LYS A 149 -6.51 -13.68 13.29
N MET A 150 -7.32 -12.71 12.83
CA MET A 150 -7.37 -12.26 11.45
C MET A 150 -7.33 -10.73 11.37
N ILE A 151 -6.86 -10.21 10.23
CA ILE A 151 -6.79 -8.76 9.99
C ILE A 151 -8.19 -8.15 9.87
N ASP A 152 -9.13 -8.84 9.24
CA ASP A 152 -10.51 -8.36 9.12
C ASP A 152 -11.24 -8.27 10.47
N GLU A 153 -10.91 -9.15 11.44
CA GLU A 153 -11.39 -9.01 12.82
C GLU A 153 -10.79 -7.77 13.50
N PHE A 154 -9.52 -7.45 13.24
CA PHE A 154 -8.88 -6.22 13.70
C PHE A 154 -9.54 -4.98 13.10
N ASP A 155 -9.78 -5.01 11.81
CA ASP A 155 -10.38 -3.88 11.10
C ASP A 155 -11.84 -3.65 11.54
N GLU A 156 -12.60 -4.70 11.82
CA GLU A 156 -13.97 -4.62 12.36
C GLU A 156 -14.00 -4.00 13.76
N LEU A 157 -13.11 -4.46 14.66
CA LEU A 157 -13.13 -4.05 16.07
C LEU A 157 -12.41 -2.72 16.33
N TYR A 158 -11.39 -2.39 15.53
CA TYR A 158 -10.51 -1.26 15.82
C TYR A 158 -10.46 -0.23 14.69
N THR A 159 -10.03 -0.63 13.48
CA THR A 159 -9.80 0.33 12.41
C THR A 159 -11.09 1.05 11.99
N ALA A 160 -12.13 0.30 11.67
CA ALA A 160 -13.37 0.86 11.12
C ALA A 160 -14.10 1.78 12.10
N PRO A 161 -14.32 1.42 13.38
CA PRO A 161 -14.98 2.32 14.33
C PRO A 161 -14.18 3.61 14.60
N ARG A 162 -12.86 3.50 14.77
CA ARG A 162 -12.02 4.66 15.08
C ARG A 162 -11.91 5.67 13.95
N HIS A 163 -12.02 5.22 12.71
CA HIS A 163 -11.97 6.08 11.52
C HIS A 163 -13.36 6.48 11.00
N GLY A 164 -14.44 6.17 11.74
CA GLY A 164 -15.80 6.59 11.38
C GLY A 164 -16.45 5.76 10.28
N PHE A 165 -15.85 4.63 9.87
CA PHE A 165 -16.45 3.74 8.88
C PHE A 165 -17.58 2.88 9.46
N GLY A 166 -17.65 2.74 10.79
CA GLY A 166 -18.61 1.94 11.52
C GLY A 166 -18.30 0.45 11.48
N THR A 167 -18.23 -0.17 10.30
CA THR A 167 -17.93 -1.60 10.12
C THR A 167 -16.73 -1.84 9.22
N GLY A 168 -16.04 -2.97 9.37
CA GLY A 168 -14.94 -3.38 8.49
C GLY A 168 -15.37 -3.53 7.04
N ALA A 169 -16.60 -4.02 6.80
CA ALA A 169 -17.14 -4.11 5.44
C ALA A 169 -17.25 -2.73 4.78
N ASN A 170 -17.75 -1.74 5.51
CA ASN A 170 -17.86 -0.36 5.04
C ASN A 170 -16.48 0.27 4.82
N TYR A 171 -15.54 0.01 5.72
CA TYR A 171 -14.14 0.42 5.57
C TYR A 171 -13.55 -0.12 4.26
N TYR A 172 -13.68 -1.40 3.98
CA TYR A 172 -13.14 -2.00 2.77
C TYR A 172 -13.76 -1.43 1.50
N ILE A 173 -15.07 -1.23 1.47
CA ILE A 173 -15.75 -0.62 0.32
C ILE A 173 -15.24 0.80 0.08
N GLN A 174 -15.15 1.62 1.13
CA GLN A 174 -14.77 3.02 1.00
C GLN A 174 -13.27 3.22 0.79
N ALA A 175 -12.41 2.36 1.32
CA ALA A 175 -10.97 2.47 1.24
C ALA A 175 -10.35 1.77 0.02
N SER A 176 -11.09 0.96 -0.73
CA SER A 176 -10.62 0.29 -1.95
C SER A 176 -10.32 1.26 -3.08
N ALA A 177 -9.22 1.04 -3.80
CA ALA A 177 -8.84 1.86 -4.95
C ALA A 177 -9.63 1.53 -6.23
N LEU A 178 -10.13 0.31 -6.36
CA LEU A 178 -10.77 -0.19 -7.59
C LEU A 178 -11.85 0.74 -8.16
N PRO A 179 -12.77 1.33 -7.37
CA PRO A 179 -13.81 2.19 -7.91
C PRO A 179 -13.29 3.49 -8.56
N VAL A 180 -12.12 3.96 -8.15
CA VAL A 180 -11.56 5.24 -8.61
C VAL A 180 -10.48 5.11 -9.67
N LEU A 181 -10.05 3.89 -10.04
CA LEU A 181 -9.02 3.67 -11.06
C LEU A 181 -9.38 4.24 -12.43
N LYS A 182 -10.67 4.33 -12.76
CA LYS A 182 -11.18 4.95 -14.00
C LYS A 182 -10.96 6.47 -14.05
N ASN A 183 -10.78 7.10 -12.91
CA ASN A 183 -10.63 8.55 -12.80
C ASN A 183 -9.15 8.99 -12.87
N ILE A 184 -8.21 8.06 -12.94
CA ILE A 184 -6.78 8.37 -13.06
C ILE A 184 -6.54 9.03 -14.43
N THR A 185 -6.02 10.25 -14.42
CA THR A 185 -5.73 11.02 -15.64
C THR A 185 -4.24 11.12 -15.94
N LYS A 186 -3.38 10.72 -14.99
CA LYS A 186 -1.92 10.76 -15.18
C LYS A 186 -1.32 9.38 -15.42
N PRO A 187 -0.17 9.28 -16.12
CA PRO A 187 0.48 8.01 -16.39
C PRO A 187 0.64 7.17 -15.12
N THR A 188 0.05 6.00 -15.12
CA THR A 188 0.11 5.09 -13.97
C THR A 188 0.35 3.65 -14.43
N LEU A 189 1.32 2.98 -13.81
CA LEU A 189 1.62 1.58 -14.04
C LEU A 189 1.21 0.75 -12.82
N ILE A 190 0.33 -0.23 -13.03
CA ILE A 190 -0.03 -1.21 -12.00
C ILE A 190 0.74 -2.50 -12.27
N ILE A 191 1.60 -2.89 -11.33
CA ILE A 191 2.39 -4.13 -11.38
C ILE A 191 1.86 -5.11 -10.36
N THR A 192 1.50 -6.32 -10.78
CA THR A 192 1.00 -7.36 -9.87
C THR A 192 1.41 -8.75 -10.37
N ALA A 193 1.72 -9.66 -9.45
CA ALA A 193 1.90 -11.06 -9.77
C ALA A 193 0.57 -11.81 -9.56
N LYS A 194 0.25 -12.74 -10.47
CA LYS A 194 -0.98 -13.54 -10.39
C LYS A 194 -0.94 -14.57 -9.25
N ASP A 195 0.25 -14.91 -8.78
CA ASP A 195 0.49 -15.82 -7.66
C ASP A 195 0.62 -15.11 -6.32
N ASP A 196 0.27 -13.82 -6.24
CA ASP A 196 0.29 -13.04 -5.00
C ASP A 196 -0.73 -13.60 -3.99
N PRO A 197 -0.30 -14.10 -2.82
CA PRO A 197 -1.21 -14.73 -1.87
C PRO A 197 -2.10 -13.75 -1.10
N PHE A 198 -1.79 -12.46 -1.14
CA PHE A 198 -2.51 -11.41 -0.41
C PHE A 198 -3.67 -10.82 -1.20
N LEU A 199 -3.68 -11.01 -2.50
CA LEU A 199 -4.63 -10.32 -3.36
C LEU A 199 -5.84 -11.18 -3.69
N GLY A 200 -6.98 -10.51 -3.75
CA GLY A 200 -8.23 -11.04 -4.25
C GLY A 200 -8.40 -10.78 -5.74
N ILE A 201 -9.35 -9.91 -6.09
CA ILE A 201 -9.59 -9.49 -7.48
C ILE A 201 -8.44 -8.58 -7.94
N LEU A 202 -7.94 -8.84 -9.15
CA LEU A 202 -7.04 -7.95 -9.88
C LEU A 202 -7.85 -7.04 -10.80
N ALA A 203 -7.42 -5.79 -10.95
CA ALA A 203 -8.04 -4.86 -11.89
C ALA A 203 -7.95 -5.40 -13.33
N THR A 204 -8.96 -5.17 -14.12
CA THR A 204 -8.98 -5.48 -15.55
C THR A 204 -8.88 -4.20 -16.37
N GLN A 205 -8.71 -4.33 -17.69
CA GLN A 205 -8.70 -3.16 -18.58
C GLN A 205 -10.03 -2.38 -18.54
N ALA A 206 -11.13 -3.05 -18.17
CA ALA A 206 -12.43 -2.42 -18.00
C ALA A 206 -12.54 -1.58 -16.70
N ASP A 207 -11.65 -1.78 -15.75
CA ASP A 207 -11.66 -1.11 -14.44
C ASP A 207 -10.79 0.13 -14.39
N VAL A 208 -9.97 0.38 -15.41
CA VAL A 208 -8.97 1.45 -15.42
C VAL A 208 -9.20 2.46 -16.53
N SER A 209 -8.64 3.65 -16.38
CA SER A 209 -8.60 4.67 -17.43
C SER A 209 -7.56 4.34 -18.51
N PRO A 210 -7.59 5.01 -19.68
CA PRO A 210 -6.56 4.88 -20.72
C PRO A 210 -5.14 5.29 -20.25
N CYS A 211 -5.03 6.07 -19.18
CA CYS A 211 -3.76 6.51 -18.61
C CYS A 211 -3.09 5.42 -17.74
N VAL A 212 -3.82 4.34 -17.44
CA VAL A 212 -3.33 3.25 -16.61
C VAL A 212 -2.89 2.07 -17.46
N ARG A 213 -1.66 1.62 -17.26
CA ARG A 213 -1.12 0.39 -17.85
C ARG A 213 -1.08 -0.71 -16.82
N LEU A 214 -1.59 -1.89 -17.17
CA LEU A 214 -1.56 -3.10 -16.33
C LEU A 214 -0.40 -4.01 -16.76
N LEU A 215 0.48 -4.36 -15.83
CA LEU A 215 1.58 -5.28 -16.01
C LEU A 215 1.45 -6.46 -15.05
N TYR A 216 0.98 -7.60 -15.54
CA TYR A 216 0.75 -8.80 -14.74
C TYR A 216 1.79 -9.87 -15.04
N SER A 217 2.60 -10.21 -14.00
CA SER A 217 3.50 -11.37 -14.04
C SER A 217 2.74 -12.64 -13.66
N GLN A 218 3.15 -13.78 -14.21
CA GLN A 218 2.60 -15.08 -13.78
C GLN A 218 3.11 -15.42 -12.37
N HIS A 219 4.36 -15.08 -12.08
CA HIS A 219 5.05 -15.35 -10.82
C HIS A 219 5.73 -14.07 -10.33
N GLY A 220 5.81 -13.92 -9.02
CA GLY A 220 6.42 -12.76 -8.38
C GLY A 220 6.12 -12.69 -6.89
N GLY A 221 5.11 -13.41 -6.44
CA GLY A 221 4.60 -13.28 -5.08
C GLY A 221 4.15 -11.85 -4.80
N HIS A 222 4.25 -11.41 -3.55
CA HIS A 222 3.77 -10.08 -3.16
C HIS A 222 4.72 -8.94 -3.57
N VAL A 223 6.01 -9.07 -3.31
CA VAL A 223 7.03 -8.04 -3.63
C VAL A 223 8.39 -8.63 -4.05
N GLY A 224 8.44 -9.92 -4.34
CA GLY A 224 9.69 -10.59 -4.68
C GLY A 224 10.16 -10.26 -6.09
N PHE A 225 9.33 -10.54 -7.10
CA PHE A 225 9.59 -10.30 -8.52
C PHE A 225 11.02 -10.64 -8.95
N VAL A 226 11.48 -11.84 -8.51
CA VAL A 226 12.83 -12.30 -8.82
C VAL A 226 12.89 -12.78 -10.26
N GLN A 227 13.86 -12.28 -11.01
CA GLN A 227 14.09 -12.69 -12.39
C GLN A 227 15.43 -13.43 -12.52
N LEU A 228 15.46 -14.47 -13.33
CA LEU A 228 16.72 -15.10 -13.72
C LEU A 228 17.27 -14.40 -14.97
N GLN A 229 18.39 -13.69 -14.83
CA GLN A 229 19.05 -13.01 -15.93
C GLN A 229 20.50 -13.49 -16.03
N ASN A 230 20.91 -14.02 -17.19
CA ASN A 230 22.25 -14.58 -17.41
C ASN A 230 22.66 -15.60 -16.34
N LYS A 231 21.74 -16.49 -15.95
CA LYS A 231 21.92 -17.50 -14.90
C LYS A 231 22.17 -16.93 -13.48
N LYS A 232 21.95 -15.64 -13.27
CA LYS A 232 22.02 -14.96 -11.96
C LYS A 232 20.64 -14.49 -11.54
N LEU A 233 20.34 -14.57 -10.25
CA LEU A 233 19.13 -13.99 -9.69
C LEU A 233 19.23 -12.45 -9.73
N ASN A 234 18.25 -11.83 -10.38
CA ASN A 234 18.09 -10.39 -10.41
C ASN A 234 16.89 -10.01 -9.53
N VAL A 235 17.17 -9.41 -8.38
CA VAL A 235 16.17 -8.90 -7.42
C VAL A 235 15.78 -7.45 -7.69
N ASN A 236 16.44 -6.79 -8.65
CA ASN A 236 16.23 -5.39 -8.99
C ASN A 236 15.23 -5.20 -10.16
N TRP A 237 14.52 -6.26 -10.55
CA TRP A 237 13.57 -6.18 -11.66
C TRP A 237 12.50 -5.13 -11.40
N LEU A 238 11.96 -5.11 -10.20
CA LEU A 238 10.85 -4.23 -9.80
C LEU A 238 11.25 -2.75 -9.87
N PRO A 239 12.31 -2.26 -9.16
CA PRO A 239 12.74 -0.88 -9.30
C PRO A 239 13.18 -0.54 -10.72
N SER A 240 13.91 -1.43 -11.41
CA SER A 240 14.33 -1.17 -12.80
C SER A 240 13.16 -1.03 -13.77
N THR A 241 12.09 -1.81 -13.60
CA THR A 241 10.87 -1.72 -14.41
C THR A 241 10.11 -0.43 -14.11
N SER A 242 10.01 -0.06 -12.84
CA SER A 242 9.35 1.17 -12.40
C SER A 242 10.06 2.42 -12.95
N PHE A 243 11.37 2.50 -12.82
CA PHE A 243 12.13 3.65 -13.34
C PHE A 243 12.25 3.72 -14.87
N LYS A 244 11.97 2.64 -15.58
CA LYS A 244 11.81 2.69 -17.05
C LYS A 244 10.46 3.26 -17.47
N PHE A 245 9.49 3.22 -16.58
CA PHE A 245 8.18 3.80 -16.83
C PHE A 245 8.15 5.30 -16.55
N PHE A 246 8.90 5.79 -15.56
CA PHE A 246 9.08 7.21 -15.25
C PHE A 246 9.93 7.93 -16.29
#